data_e5197be0e218f079ab27c15652dcc113
#
_entry.id   e5197be0e218f079ab27c15652dcc113
#
_cell.length_a   1.000
_cell.length_b   1.000
_cell.length_c   1.000
_cell.angle_alpha   90.00
_cell.angle_beta   90.00
_cell.angle_gamma   90.00
#
_symmetry.space_group_name_H-M   'P 1'
#
loop_
_entity.id
_entity.type
_entity.pdbx_description
1 polymer ?
#
loop_
_entity_poly.entity_id
_entity_poly.type
_entity_poly.pdbx_seq_one_letter_code
_entity_poly.pdbx_strand_id
1 'polypeptide(L)'
;MARSAEVNTLEKTDIFLLAGFLGSGKTTLLNRILSWEADLSDTIVLVNEFGKIGIDGTIIRSKNGGRDVIELTSGCICCTLTDELVDTLIDIWQRFRPKRILLEATGVAEPESITKIIGSDSLRDRMRIEKIITVLGIRYWLGREAFGPFFMGQVEQADLILLNKIDTVSKDRLQKAVTDLKATVTGCPVIPTLHCEVDPEVFWNRPVRLRLGNFYTSMPTSAVCSDNGGSRTQARITYDTFDFVSEKTLDEDLFDDFLKNLPWQLFRIKGPVRFADRTVLLNYVAGQADWQKWKAPGSTRLAFIGWEINTVELRKKLKECVAG
;
A
#
# COMPACT_ATOMS: atom_id res chain seq x y z
N MET A 1 35.93 -3.32 -43.19
CA MET A 1 35.87 -2.55 -41.91
C MET A 1 34.41 -2.52 -41.48
N ALA A 2 34.00 -3.44 -40.65
CA ALA A 2 32.66 -3.49 -40.09
C ALA A 2 32.64 -2.62 -38.83
N ARG A 3 31.84 -1.55 -38.84
CA ARG A 3 31.56 -0.75 -37.64
C ARG A 3 30.67 -1.62 -36.76
N SER A 4 31.22 -2.05 -35.61
CA SER A 4 30.45 -2.59 -34.49
C SER A 4 29.45 -1.51 -34.06
N ALA A 5 28.17 -1.79 -34.25
CA ALA A 5 27.09 -1.02 -33.62
C ALA A 5 27.24 -1.21 -32.12
N GLU A 6 27.68 -0.19 -31.41
CA GLU A 6 27.54 -0.09 -29.96
C GLU A 6 26.03 -0.13 -29.68
N VAL A 7 25.57 -1.25 -29.14
CA VAL A 7 24.23 -1.33 -28.56
C VAL A 7 24.24 -0.43 -27.32
N ASN A 8 23.74 0.78 -27.52
CA ASN A 8 23.53 1.72 -26.43
C ASN A 8 22.41 1.12 -25.54
N THR A 9 22.78 0.30 -24.59
CA THR A 9 21.86 -0.21 -23.57
C THR A 9 21.42 0.96 -22.72
N LEU A 10 20.28 1.57 -23.11
CA LEU A 10 19.63 2.59 -22.30
C LEU A 10 19.46 2.02 -20.87
N GLU A 11 20.03 2.71 -19.89
CA GLU A 11 19.86 2.32 -18.48
C GLU A 11 18.38 2.30 -18.14
N LYS A 12 17.92 1.19 -17.57
CA LYS A 12 16.52 1.04 -17.15
C LYS A 12 16.28 1.89 -15.90
N THR A 13 15.09 2.47 -15.82
CA THR A 13 14.64 3.13 -14.59
C THR A 13 14.44 2.11 -13.47
N ASP A 14 15.05 2.36 -12.32
CA ASP A 14 14.93 1.54 -11.11
C ASP A 14 13.68 1.91 -10.32
N ILE A 15 12.79 0.95 -10.06
CA ILE A 15 11.58 1.15 -9.26
C ILE A 15 11.79 0.61 -7.86
N PHE A 16 11.63 1.48 -6.87
CA PHE A 16 11.54 1.14 -5.45
C PHE A 16 10.06 1.10 -5.08
N LEU A 17 9.53 -0.10 -4.87
CA LEU A 17 8.12 -0.30 -4.54
C LEU A 17 7.91 -0.26 -3.02
N LEU A 18 7.18 0.74 -2.54
CA LEU A 18 6.77 0.85 -1.15
C LEU A 18 5.44 0.12 -0.97
N ALA A 19 5.50 -1.07 -0.43
CA ALA A 19 4.37 -1.96 -0.18
C ALA A 19 4.02 -2.02 1.32
N GLY A 20 2.93 -2.69 1.64
CA GLY A 20 2.48 -2.89 3.02
C GLY A 20 1.03 -2.48 3.22
N PHE A 21 0.43 -3.00 4.27
CA PHE A 21 -0.99 -2.83 4.57
C PHE A 21 -1.37 -1.37 4.87
N LEU A 22 -2.66 -1.05 4.80
CA LEU A 22 -3.19 0.28 5.11
C LEU A 22 -2.77 0.72 6.50
N GLY A 23 -2.35 1.99 6.63
CA GLY A 23 -1.93 2.56 7.92
C GLY A 23 -0.64 1.98 8.50
N SER A 24 0.11 1.13 7.79
CA SER A 24 1.41 0.61 8.26
C SER A 24 2.49 1.69 8.39
N GLY A 25 2.40 2.76 7.58
CA GLY A 25 3.34 3.88 7.61
C GLY A 25 4.07 4.12 6.27
N LYS A 26 3.57 3.64 5.14
CA LYS A 26 4.18 3.84 3.82
C LYS A 26 4.43 5.31 3.48
N THR A 27 3.40 6.14 3.62
CA THR A 27 3.51 7.59 3.40
C THR A 27 4.48 8.26 4.40
N THR A 28 4.57 7.73 5.63
CA THR A 28 5.57 8.18 6.61
C THR A 28 6.99 7.86 6.14
N LEU A 29 7.20 6.64 5.63
CA LEU A 29 8.47 6.25 5.03
C LEU A 29 8.82 7.13 3.83
N LEU A 30 7.86 7.34 2.93
CA LEU A 30 8.04 8.19 1.76
C LEU A 30 8.46 9.62 2.14
N ASN A 31 7.75 10.25 3.10
CA ASN A 31 8.11 11.58 3.59
C ASN A 31 9.49 11.61 4.23
N ARG A 32 9.88 10.55 4.92
CA ARG A 32 11.23 10.42 5.49
C ARG A 32 12.29 10.31 4.40
N ILE A 33 12.08 9.49 3.37
CA ILE A 33 12.99 9.39 2.22
C ILE A 33 13.18 10.76 1.56
N LEU A 34 12.09 11.50 1.39
CA LEU A 34 12.13 12.85 0.81
C LEU A 34 12.84 13.87 1.70
N SER A 35 12.99 13.63 3.00
CA SER A 35 13.72 14.48 3.93
C SER A 35 15.20 14.15 4.03
N TRP A 36 15.67 13.03 3.49
CA TRP A 36 17.09 12.71 3.47
C TRP A 36 17.85 13.71 2.60
N GLU A 37 19.11 13.98 2.95
CA GLU A 37 19.98 14.88 2.17
C GLU A 37 20.49 14.26 0.85
N ALA A 38 20.04 13.05 0.54
CA ALA A 38 20.42 12.35 -0.69
C ALA A 38 19.97 13.11 -1.94
N ASP A 39 20.80 13.08 -2.98
CA ASP A 39 20.43 13.61 -4.30
C ASP A 39 19.29 12.77 -4.91
N LEU A 40 18.12 13.38 -4.98
CA LEU A 40 16.90 12.80 -5.57
C LEU A 40 16.52 13.53 -6.87
N SER A 41 17.43 14.30 -7.50
CA SER A 41 17.14 15.07 -8.72
C SER A 41 16.65 14.21 -9.88
N ASP A 42 17.15 12.96 -9.99
CA ASP A 42 16.77 11.99 -11.02
C ASP A 42 15.69 10.99 -10.51
N THR A 43 14.93 11.38 -9.48
CA THR A 43 13.93 10.52 -8.85
C THR A 43 12.54 11.11 -8.98
N ILE A 44 11.60 10.31 -9.49
CA ILE A 44 10.18 10.64 -9.49
C ILE A 44 9.48 9.88 -8.38
N VAL A 45 8.56 10.55 -7.71
CA VAL A 45 7.70 9.96 -6.69
C VAL A 45 6.30 9.78 -7.26
N LEU A 46 5.82 8.55 -7.24
CA LEU A 46 4.49 8.17 -7.69
C LEU A 46 3.69 7.65 -6.50
N VAL A 47 2.67 8.39 -6.11
CA VAL A 47 1.79 8.02 -4.99
C VAL A 47 0.45 7.59 -5.55
N ASN A 48 0.05 6.36 -5.23
CA ASN A 48 -1.26 5.84 -5.58
C ASN A 48 -2.14 5.81 -4.33
N GLU A 49 -3.03 6.80 -4.17
CA GLU A 49 -3.93 6.90 -3.01
C GLU A 49 -5.39 6.62 -3.39
N PHE A 50 -6.07 5.87 -2.48
CA PHE A 50 -7.49 5.60 -2.52
C PHE A 50 -8.30 6.83 -2.11
N GLY A 51 -9.08 7.41 -3.02
CA GLY A 51 -10.10 8.39 -2.65
C GLY A 51 -10.50 9.31 -3.79
N LYS A 52 -11.79 9.38 -4.09
CA LYS A 52 -12.40 10.40 -4.93
C LYS A 52 -12.29 11.77 -4.25
N ILE A 53 -11.18 12.46 -4.43
CA ILE A 53 -11.16 13.91 -4.40
C ILE A 53 -10.42 14.27 -5.67
N GLY A 54 -11.21 14.61 -6.70
CA GLY A 54 -10.68 15.01 -7.99
C GLY A 54 -9.83 16.27 -7.83
N ILE A 55 -8.58 16.12 -8.19
CA ILE A 55 -7.78 17.19 -8.73
C ILE A 55 -7.06 16.54 -9.90
N ASP A 56 -7.30 17.02 -11.08
CA ASP A 56 -6.61 16.62 -12.31
C ASP A 56 -5.14 16.39 -12.02
N GLY A 57 -4.58 15.25 -12.48
CA GLY A 57 -3.22 14.78 -12.22
C GLY A 57 -2.21 15.92 -12.02
N THR A 58 -2.13 16.41 -10.80
CA THR A 58 -1.33 17.58 -10.50
C THR A 58 0.07 17.10 -10.17
N ILE A 59 1.02 17.44 -11.02
CA ILE A 59 2.44 17.33 -10.68
C ILE A 59 2.65 18.28 -9.50
N ILE A 60 2.71 17.75 -8.29
CA ILE A 60 3.05 18.56 -7.12
C ILE A 60 4.55 18.79 -7.17
N ARG A 61 4.95 19.94 -7.73
CA ARG A 61 6.32 20.42 -7.60
C ARG A 61 6.54 20.79 -6.13
N SER A 62 7.33 20.00 -5.42
CA SER A 62 7.74 20.33 -4.06
C SER A 62 8.41 21.70 -4.06
N LYS A 63 7.98 22.60 -3.16
CA LYS A 63 8.55 23.94 -2.99
C LYS A 63 10.02 23.95 -2.54
N ASN A 64 10.59 22.79 -2.23
CA ASN A 64 11.99 22.66 -1.81
C ASN A 64 12.79 21.87 -2.87
N GLY A 65 13.32 22.55 -3.88
CA GLY A 65 14.44 22.06 -4.68
C GLY A 65 14.11 21.14 -5.85
N GLY A 66 13.07 21.41 -6.66
CA GLY A 66 13.01 20.86 -8.03
C GLY A 66 12.62 19.36 -8.14
N ARG A 67 11.93 18.80 -7.15
CA ARG A 67 11.47 17.40 -7.16
C ARG A 67 10.05 17.31 -7.74
N ASP A 68 9.87 16.45 -8.72
CA ASP A 68 8.55 16.20 -9.30
C ASP A 68 7.87 15.05 -8.54
N VAL A 69 6.79 15.36 -7.82
CA VAL A 69 5.89 14.39 -7.19
C VAL A 69 4.65 14.28 -8.04
N ILE A 70 4.35 13.08 -8.53
CA ILE A 70 3.16 12.79 -9.33
C ILE A 70 2.18 12.01 -8.47
N GLU A 71 1.03 12.60 -8.21
CA GLU A 71 -0.07 11.94 -7.50
C GLU A 71 -1.07 11.40 -8.54
N LEU A 72 -1.29 10.09 -8.52
CA LEU A 72 -2.31 9.45 -9.35
C LEU A 72 -3.67 9.52 -8.65
N THR A 73 -4.57 10.30 -9.20
CA THR A 73 -5.96 10.34 -8.80
C THR A 73 -6.77 9.33 -9.61
N SER A 74 -6.83 8.08 -9.16
CA SER A 74 -7.64 7.06 -9.83
C SER A 74 -8.98 6.88 -9.14
N GLY A 75 -10.04 7.07 -9.89
CA GLY A 75 -11.38 6.63 -9.49
C GLY A 75 -11.59 5.16 -9.87
N CYS A 76 -12.05 4.34 -8.92
CA CYS A 76 -12.53 2.94 -9.08
C CYS A 76 -11.48 1.85 -9.37
N ILE A 77 -11.29 1.03 -8.36
CA ILE A 77 -10.17 0.17 -8.03
C ILE A 77 -10.09 -1.18 -8.73
N CYS A 78 -11.09 -1.68 -9.40
CA CYS A 78 -11.15 -3.12 -9.65
C CYS A 78 -10.74 -3.58 -11.06
N CYS A 79 -10.77 -2.71 -12.08
CA CYS A 79 -10.56 -3.19 -13.45
C CYS A 79 -9.67 -2.29 -14.36
N THR A 80 -9.45 -1.03 -14.02
CA THR A 80 -8.74 -0.06 -14.88
C THR A 80 -7.32 0.29 -14.43
N LEU A 81 -6.93 -0.08 -13.21
CA LEU A 81 -5.63 0.30 -12.63
C LEU A 81 -4.41 -0.22 -13.38
N THR A 82 -4.52 -1.33 -14.08
CA THR A 82 -3.39 -1.95 -14.78
C THR A 82 -2.98 -1.11 -15.98
N ASP A 83 -3.94 -0.70 -16.81
CA ASP A 83 -3.67 0.04 -18.04
C ASP A 83 -3.28 1.50 -17.72
N GLU A 84 -3.96 2.15 -16.77
CA GLU A 84 -3.63 3.51 -16.33
C GLU A 84 -2.22 3.60 -15.72
N LEU A 85 -1.80 2.60 -14.93
CA LEU A 85 -0.46 2.55 -14.38
C LEU A 85 0.59 2.35 -15.46
N VAL A 86 0.33 1.46 -16.43
CA VAL A 86 1.22 1.24 -17.58
C VAL A 86 1.39 2.53 -18.39
N ASP A 87 0.29 3.18 -18.77
CA ASP A 87 0.30 4.41 -19.56
C ASP A 87 1.02 5.54 -18.81
N THR A 88 0.76 5.69 -17.50
CA THR A 88 1.44 6.67 -16.67
C THR A 88 2.95 6.42 -16.60
N LEU A 89 3.36 5.17 -16.40
CA LEU A 89 4.79 4.82 -16.32
C LEU A 89 5.49 5.03 -17.68
N ILE A 90 4.80 4.75 -18.80
CA ILE A 90 5.31 5.04 -20.14
C ILE A 90 5.47 6.54 -20.34
N ASP A 91 4.45 7.35 -19.98
CA ASP A 91 4.52 8.82 -20.10
C ASP A 91 5.65 9.40 -19.26
N ILE A 92 5.77 8.97 -18.01
CA ILE A 92 6.88 9.36 -17.12
C ILE A 92 8.24 9.04 -17.77
N TRP A 93 8.39 7.82 -18.26
CA TRP A 93 9.65 7.41 -18.87
C TRP A 93 9.96 8.18 -20.16
N GLN A 94 8.97 8.46 -20.98
CA GLN A 94 9.15 9.24 -22.21
C GLN A 94 9.54 10.69 -21.93
N ARG A 95 8.92 11.34 -20.96
CA ARG A 95 9.07 12.77 -20.69
C ARG A 95 10.26 13.10 -19.82
N PHE A 96 10.57 12.27 -18.82
CA PHE A 96 11.54 12.62 -17.77
C PHE A 96 12.77 11.73 -17.78
N ARG A 97 12.70 10.50 -18.31
CA ARG A 97 13.81 9.54 -18.27
C ARG A 97 14.46 9.43 -16.88
N PRO A 98 13.68 9.24 -15.82
CA PRO A 98 14.24 9.24 -14.47
C PRO A 98 15.13 8.03 -14.25
N LYS A 99 16.14 8.16 -13.41
CA LYS A 99 16.94 7.01 -12.96
C LYS A 99 16.18 6.14 -11.98
N ARG A 100 15.32 6.78 -11.14
CA ARG A 100 14.58 6.10 -10.08
C ARG A 100 13.12 6.56 -10.02
N ILE A 101 12.25 5.61 -9.65
CA ILE A 101 10.87 5.90 -9.28
C ILE A 101 10.63 5.31 -7.89
N LEU A 102 10.17 6.15 -6.95
CA LEU A 102 9.60 5.70 -5.68
C LEU A 102 8.10 5.52 -5.89
N LEU A 103 7.64 4.28 -5.93
CA LEU A 103 6.23 3.94 -6.17
C LEU A 103 5.58 3.51 -4.85
N GLU A 104 4.70 4.35 -4.29
CA GLU A 104 3.87 3.97 -3.15
C GLU A 104 2.64 3.21 -3.64
N ALA A 105 2.57 1.91 -3.35
CA ALA A 105 1.39 1.09 -3.62
C ALA A 105 0.25 1.40 -2.65
N THR A 106 -0.99 1.26 -3.09
CA THR A 106 -2.14 1.26 -2.18
C THR A 106 -2.00 0.13 -1.16
N GLY A 107 -2.51 0.35 0.07
CA GLY A 107 -2.40 -0.68 1.12
C GLY A 107 -3.17 -1.98 0.86
N VAL A 108 -3.84 -2.08 -0.29
CA VAL A 108 -4.57 -3.26 -0.77
C VAL A 108 -4.03 -3.76 -2.12
N ALA A 109 -2.97 -3.14 -2.67
CA ALA A 109 -2.34 -3.64 -3.89
C ALA A 109 -1.38 -4.79 -3.54
N GLU A 110 -1.45 -5.86 -4.29
CA GLU A 110 -0.49 -6.96 -4.18
C GLU A 110 0.81 -6.58 -4.89
N PRO A 111 1.97 -6.63 -4.21
CA PRO A 111 3.25 -6.35 -4.84
C PRO A 111 3.52 -7.19 -6.09
N GLU A 112 3.04 -8.44 -6.09
CA GLU A 112 3.16 -9.35 -7.23
C GLU A 112 2.45 -8.81 -8.49
N SER A 113 1.26 -8.23 -8.33
CA SER A 113 0.53 -7.64 -9.45
C SER A 113 1.29 -6.47 -10.07
N ILE A 114 1.88 -5.59 -9.25
CA ILE A 114 2.72 -4.49 -9.73
C ILE A 114 3.99 -5.02 -10.40
N THR A 115 4.62 -6.04 -9.82
CA THR A 115 5.81 -6.68 -10.42
C THR A 115 5.49 -7.29 -11.80
N LYS A 116 4.32 -7.91 -11.97
CA LYS A 116 3.86 -8.42 -13.27
C LYS A 116 3.65 -7.30 -14.29
N ILE A 117 3.07 -6.17 -13.86
CA ILE A 117 2.89 -4.98 -14.71
C ILE A 117 4.23 -4.45 -15.19
N ILE A 118 5.20 -4.27 -14.30
CA ILE A 118 6.55 -3.79 -14.66
C ILE A 118 7.29 -4.79 -15.56
N GLY A 119 7.05 -6.08 -15.37
CA GLY A 119 7.61 -7.16 -16.22
C GLY A 119 6.93 -7.34 -17.56
N SER A 120 5.88 -6.58 -17.88
CA SER A 120 5.16 -6.66 -19.17
C SER A 120 6.03 -6.23 -20.35
N ASP A 121 5.65 -6.64 -21.56
CA ASP A 121 6.36 -6.29 -22.80
C ASP A 121 6.50 -4.77 -23.00
N SER A 122 5.53 -4.00 -22.51
CA SER A 122 5.51 -2.55 -22.60
C SER A 122 6.55 -1.86 -21.72
N LEU A 123 6.92 -2.44 -20.56
CA LEU A 123 7.73 -1.79 -19.53
C LEU A 123 9.07 -2.48 -19.28
N ARG A 124 9.18 -3.78 -19.48
CA ARG A 124 10.35 -4.59 -19.09
C ARG A 124 11.69 -4.11 -19.66
N ASP A 125 11.67 -3.47 -20.84
CA ASP A 125 12.88 -2.94 -21.49
C ASP A 125 13.22 -1.51 -21.04
N ARG A 126 12.29 -0.85 -20.31
CA ARG A 126 12.39 0.54 -19.85
C ARG A 126 12.64 0.65 -18.37
N MET A 127 12.09 -0.30 -17.59
CA MET A 127 12.04 -0.25 -16.14
C MET A 127 12.31 -1.62 -15.53
N ARG A 128 12.65 -1.63 -14.24
CA ARG A 128 12.76 -2.86 -13.44
C ARG A 128 12.42 -2.57 -11.98
N ILE A 129 11.88 -3.56 -11.29
CA ILE A 129 11.80 -3.51 -9.83
C ILE A 129 13.21 -3.70 -9.27
N GLU A 130 13.73 -2.66 -8.65
CA GLU A 130 15.03 -2.72 -7.97
C GLU A 130 14.85 -3.28 -6.56
N LYS A 131 13.80 -2.84 -5.84
CA LYS A 131 13.57 -3.26 -4.46
C LYS A 131 12.10 -3.14 -4.08
N ILE A 132 11.59 -4.15 -3.38
CA ILE A 132 10.27 -4.11 -2.73
C ILE A 132 10.49 -3.91 -1.24
N ILE A 133 10.06 -2.77 -0.72
CA ILE A 133 10.15 -2.41 0.68
C ILE A 133 8.76 -2.53 1.29
N THR A 134 8.55 -3.52 2.16
CA THR A 134 7.28 -3.70 2.84
C THR A 134 7.29 -3.04 4.22
N VAL A 135 6.43 -2.05 4.41
CA VAL A 135 6.17 -1.47 5.74
C VAL A 135 5.08 -2.29 6.42
N LEU A 136 5.43 -2.93 7.53
CA LEU A 136 4.57 -3.85 8.25
C LEU A 136 4.31 -3.33 9.66
N GLY A 137 3.06 -2.98 9.99
CA GLY A 137 2.70 -2.63 11.37
C GLY A 137 2.76 -3.86 12.26
N ILE A 138 3.46 -3.77 13.41
CA ILE A 138 3.67 -4.93 14.29
C ILE A 138 2.37 -5.59 14.77
N ARG A 139 1.32 -4.81 15.02
CA ARG A 139 0.01 -5.34 15.43
C ARG A 139 -0.64 -6.16 14.32
N TYR A 140 -0.43 -5.79 13.05
CA TYR A 140 -0.91 -6.58 11.91
C TYR A 140 -0.20 -7.92 11.83
N TRP A 141 1.11 -7.94 12.07
CA TRP A 141 1.86 -9.19 12.10
C TRP A 141 1.38 -10.13 13.21
N LEU A 142 1.16 -9.59 14.40
CA LEU A 142 0.66 -10.37 15.53
C LEU A 142 -0.78 -10.88 15.35
N GLY A 143 -1.59 -10.21 14.54
CA GLY A 143 -2.97 -10.60 14.20
C GLY A 143 -3.11 -11.17 12.78
N ARG A 144 -2.02 -11.58 12.12
CA ARG A 144 -2.01 -11.94 10.69
C ARG A 144 -2.97 -13.03 10.28
N GLU A 145 -3.29 -13.96 11.19
CA GLU A 145 -4.24 -15.03 10.94
C GLU A 145 -5.64 -14.50 10.56
N ALA A 146 -5.98 -13.31 11.07
CA ALA A 146 -7.22 -12.63 10.76
C ALA A 146 -7.24 -11.98 9.36
N PHE A 147 -6.09 -11.81 8.70
CA PHE A 147 -5.99 -11.07 7.43
C PHE A 147 -5.83 -11.97 6.20
N GLY A 148 -5.73 -13.28 6.40
CA GLY A 148 -5.70 -14.28 5.33
C GLY A 148 -4.47 -14.24 4.41
N PRO A 149 -4.50 -14.97 3.28
CA PRO A 149 -3.35 -15.15 2.38
C PRO A 149 -2.86 -13.86 1.74
N PHE A 150 -3.75 -12.89 1.51
CA PHE A 150 -3.41 -11.59 0.93
C PHE A 150 -2.34 -10.84 1.74
N PHE A 151 -2.46 -10.90 3.07
CA PHE A 151 -1.49 -10.25 3.95
C PHE A 151 -0.09 -10.89 3.82
N MET A 152 -0.05 -12.21 3.67
CA MET A 152 1.20 -12.93 3.49
C MET A 152 1.89 -12.56 2.17
N GLY A 153 1.14 -12.35 1.08
CA GLY A 153 1.66 -11.88 -0.19
C GLY A 153 2.43 -10.56 -0.10
N GLN A 154 2.02 -9.66 0.82
CA GLN A 154 2.74 -8.41 1.09
C GLN A 154 4.13 -8.64 1.69
N VAL A 155 4.28 -9.71 2.46
CA VAL A 155 5.49 -10.03 3.24
C VAL A 155 6.46 -10.89 2.45
N GLU A 156 5.94 -11.87 1.72
CA GLU A 156 6.73 -12.86 0.97
C GLU A 156 7.49 -12.25 -0.21
N GLN A 157 6.94 -11.20 -0.82
CA GLN A 157 7.54 -10.49 -1.93
C GLN A 157 8.60 -9.46 -1.51
N ALA A 158 8.74 -9.19 -0.21
CA ALA A 158 9.62 -8.13 0.28
C ALA A 158 11.10 -8.45 0.10
N ASP A 159 11.86 -7.46 -0.32
CA ASP A 159 13.34 -7.46 -0.27
C ASP A 159 13.85 -6.82 1.03
N LEU A 160 13.02 -5.99 1.68
CA LEU A 160 13.26 -5.38 2.98
C LEU A 160 11.93 -5.20 3.71
N ILE A 161 11.88 -5.61 4.98
CA ILE A 161 10.70 -5.38 5.83
C ILE A 161 11.05 -4.39 6.93
N LEU A 162 10.30 -3.29 6.99
CA LEU A 162 10.29 -2.37 8.12
C LEU A 162 9.14 -2.75 9.05
N LEU A 163 9.45 -3.41 10.17
CA LEU A 163 8.47 -3.76 11.18
C LEU A 163 8.21 -2.53 12.04
N ASN A 164 7.18 -1.77 11.65
CA ASN A 164 6.91 -0.44 12.18
C ASN A 164 5.92 -0.43 13.34
N LYS A 165 5.82 0.73 14.03
CA LYS A 165 4.94 0.96 15.20
C LYS A 165 5.27 0.04 16.38
N ILE A 166 6.56 -0.21 16.62
CA ILE A 166 7.04 -1.11 17.67
C ILE A 166 6.71 -0.60 19.09
N ASP A 167 6.44 0.68 19.24
CA ASP A 167 5.98 1.34 20.47
C ASP A 167 4.60 0.87 20.94
N THR A 168 3.82 0.24 20.06
CA THR A 168 2.46 -0.20 20.36
C THR A 168 2.36 -1.56 21.04
N VAL A 169 3.50 -2.20 21.33
CA VAL A 169 3.58 -3.52 21.97
C VAL A 169 4.69 -3.58 23.02
N SER A 170 4.63 -4.57 23.92
CA SER A 170 5.70 -4.83 24.88
C SER A 170 6.97 -5.38 24.19
N LYS A 171 8.13 -5.25 24.87
CA LYS A 171 9.41 -5.78 24.39
C LYS A 171 9.36 -7.27 24.09
N ASP A 172 8.68 -8.07 24.90
CA ASP A 172 8.57 -9.52 24.71
C ASP A 172 7.76 -9.86 23.44
N ARG A 173 6.66 -9.12 23.22
CA ARG A 173 5.87 -9.27 21.99
C ARG A 173 6.65 -8.84 20.75
N LEU A 174 7.44 -7.78 20.84
CA LEU A 174 8.33 -7.35 19.78
C LEU A 174 9.34 -8.44 19.43
N GLN A 175 10.05 -8.98 20.44
CA GLN A 175 11.05 -10.02 20.22
C GLN A 175 10.45 -11.26 19.59
N LYS A 176 9.27 -11.70 20.05
CA LYS A 176 8.54 -12.81 19.46
C LYS A 176 8.15 -12.52 18.00
N ALA A 177 7.62 -11.34 17.71
CA ALA A 177 7.22 -10.94 16.36
C ALA A 177 8.41 -10.93 15.38
N VAL A 178 9.56 -10.40 15.81
CA VAL A 178 10.79 -10.36 14.99
C VAL A 178 11.29 -11.77 14.70
N THR A 179 11.33 -12.65 15.70
CA THR A 179 11.78 -14.03 15.54
C THR A 179 10.87 -14.80 14.59
N ASP A 180 9.56 -14.70 14.78
CA ASP A 180 8.55 -15.37 13.98
C ASP A 180 8.56 -14.84 12.51
N LEU A 181 8.64 -13.53 12.33
CA LEU A 181 8.72 -12.92 11.00
C LEU A 181 9.99 -13.35 10.26
N LYS A 182 11.16 -13.36 10.91
CA LYS A 182 12.41 -13.83 10.30
C LYS A 182 12.37 -15.31 9.92
N ALA A 183 11.68 -16.14 10.68
CA ALA A 183 11.48 -17.55 10.34
C ALA A 183 10.56 -17.71 9.12
N THR A 184 9.58 -16.83 8.96
CA THR A 184 8.62 -16.85 7.84
C THR A 184 9.25 -16.36 6.53
N VAL A 185 10.07 -15.29 6.59
CA VAL A 185 10.65 -14.65 5.38
C VAL A 185 12.16 -14.89 5.30
N THR A 186 12.56 -16.10 5.12
CA THR A 186 13.98 -16.47 5.07
C THR A 186 14.77 -15.62 4.08
N GLY A 187 15.86 -15.02 4.53
CA GLY A 187 16.77 -14.21 3.71
C GLY A 187 16.29 -12.77 3.43
N CYS A 188 15.15 -12.33 3.99
CA CYS A 188 14.72 -10.96 3.93
C CYS A 188 15.13 -10.21 5.21
N PRO A 189 15.87 -9.08 5.12
CA PRO A 189 16.14 -8.24 6.27
C PRO A 189 14.86 -7.74 6.92
N VAL A 190 14.76 -7.88 8.25
CA VAL A 190 13.63 -7.36 9.06
C VAL A 190 14.18 -6.34 10.05
N ILE A 191 13.76 -5.10 9.93
CA ILE A 191 14.22 -3.98 10.76
C ILE A 191 13.04 -3.47 11.58
N PRO A 192 13.09 -3.62 12.92
CA PRO A 192 12.13 -2.97 13.81
C PRO A 192 12.31 -1.45 13.74
N THR A 193 11.20 -0.71 13.55
CA THR A 193 11.24 0.75 13.40
C THR A 193 10.15 1.45 14.20
N LEU A 194 10.45 2.68 14.59
CA LEU A 194 9.49 3.67 15.05
C LEU A 194 9.40 4.76 14.00
N HIS A 195 8.18 5.09 13.57
CA HIS A 195 7.94 6.06 12.50
C HIS A 195 8.76 5.81 11.22
N CYS A 196 8.99 4.53 10.87
CA CYS A 196 9.79 4.10 9.73
C CYS A 196 11.22 4.65 9.73
N GLU A 197 11.82 4.86 10.90
CA GLU A 197 13.21 5.30 11.01
C GLU A 197 14.16 4.18 10.57
N VAL A 198 14.86 4.44 9.49
CA VAL A 198 15.80 3.49 8.88
C VAL A 198 16.98 4.27 8.32
N ASP A 199 18.16 3.66 8.39
CA ASP A 199 19.36 4.22 7.80
C ASP A 199 19.20 4.31 6.26
N PRO A 200 19.44 5.48 5.64
CA PRO A 200 19.40 5.65 4.19
C PRO A 200 20.27 4.63 3.44
N GLU A 201 21.43 4.26 3.96
CA GLU A 201 22.28 3.25 3.32
C GLU A 201 21.60 1.88 3.25
N VAL A 202 20.91 1.48 4.30
CA VAL A 202 20.15 0.21 4.34
C VAL A 202 18.99 0.24 3.36
N PHE A 203 18.36 1.40 3.19
CA PHE A 203 17.28 1.58 2.23
C PHE A 203 17.76 1.45 0.78
N TRP A 204 18.86 2.13 0.43
CA TRP A 204 19.36 2.18 -0.95
C TRP A 204 20.18 0.95 -1.33
N ASN A 205 20.86 0.29 -0.37
CA ASN A 205 21.70 -0.87 -0.68
C ASN A 205 20.88 -2.03 -1.22
N ARG A 206 21.43 -2.73 -2.21
CA ARG A 206 20.80 -3.93 -2.76
C ARG A 206 20.75 -5.04 -1.71
N PRO A 207 19.60 -5.70 -1.52
CA PRO A 207 19.57 -6.92 -0.75
C PRO A 207 20.38 -8.00 -1.49
N VAL A 208 21.04 -8.89 -0.73
CA VAL A 208 21.80 -10.02 -1.27
C VAL A 208 20.86 -11.14 -1.80
N ARG A 209 19.59 -10.87 -2.04
CA ARG A 209 18.70 -11.82 -2.69
C ARG A 209 19.05 -11.88 -4.18
N LEU A 210 19.73 -12.98 -4.57
CA LEU A 210 19.80 -13.38 -5.96
C LEU A 210 18.37 -13.68 -6.43
N ARG A 211 17.73 -12.73 -7.12
CA ARG A 211 16.55 -13.03 -7.95
C ARG A 211 17.10 -13.85 -9.13
N LEU A 212 17.21 -15.17 -8.96
CA LEU A 212 17.39 -16.10 -10.06
C LEU A 212 16.20 -15.86 -11.00
N GLY A 213 16.49 -15.31 -12.18
CA GLY A 213 15.52 -14.75 -13.11
C GLY A 213 14.27 -15.62 -13.29
N ASN A 214 13.13 -14.97 -13.35
CA ASN A 214 11.78 -15.38 -13.81
C ASN A 214 11.32 -16.84 -13.64
N PHE A 215 11.93 -17.63 -12.77
CA PHE A 215 11.47 -18.98 -12.45
C PHE A 215 10.89 -19.00 -11.04
N TYR A 216 9.58 -18.73 -10.94
CA TYR A 216 8.80 -19.23 -9.83
C TYR A 216 8.71 -20.76 -9.97
N THR A 217 9.72 -21.45 -9.49
CA THR A 217 9.55 -22.85 -9.14
C THR A 217 8.77 -22.85 -7.83
N SER A 218 7.47 -23.09 -7.93
CA SER A 218 6.67 -23.57 -6.83
C SER A 218 7.40 -24.74 -6.18
N MET A 219 7.86 -24.58 -4.94
CA MET A 219 8.30 -25.73 -4.16
C MET A 219 7.16 -26.76 -4.08
N PRO A 220 7.44 -28.05 -4.32
CA PRO A 220 6.42 -29.07 -4.19
C PRO A 220 6.09 -29.23 -2.72
N THR A 221 4.93 -28.80 -2.29
CA THR A 221 4.28 -29.36 -1.11
C THR A 221 3.96 -30.81 -1.42
N SER A 222 4.75 -31.72 -0.85
CA SER A 222 4.45 -33.14 -0.81
C SER A 222 3.21 -33.34 0.07
N ALA A 223 2.05 -33.35 -0.55
CA ALA A 223 0.85 -34.00 -0.06
C ALA A 223 0.12 -34.54 -1.29
N VAL A 224 0.18 -35.84 -1.41
CA VAL A 224 -0.53 -36.65 -2.38
C VAL A 224 -2.02 -36.33 -2.34
N CYS A 225 -2.56 -35.87 -3.46
CA CYS A 225 -3.93 -36.11 -3.86
C CYS A 225 -4.03 -36.11 -5.39
N SER A 226 -4.57 -37.17 -5.89
CA SER A 226 -4.81 -37.61 -7.25
C SER A 226 -5.41 -36.58 -8.19
N ASP A 227 -5.02 -36.72 -9.46
CA ASP A 227 -5.53 -36.09 -10.68
C ASP A 227 -7.03 -35.76 -10.69
N ASN A 228 -7.30 -34.48 -11.00
CA ASN A 228 -8.31 -34.14 -11.99
C ASN A 228 -8.05 -32.75 -12.52
N GLY A 229 -7.87 -32.64 -13.85
CA GLY A 229 -7.56 -31.43 -14.56
C GLY A 229 -8.62 -30.32 -14.32
N GLY A 230 -8.20 -29.28 -13.63
CA GLY A 230 -8.98 -28.07 -13.42
C GLY A 230 -8.03 -26.88 -13.36
N SER A 231 -8.13 -25.99 -14.34
CA SER A 231 -7.53 -24.67 -14.34
C SER A 231 -7.65 -24.02 -12.94
N ARG A 232 -6.53 -23.82 -12.25
CA ARG A 232 -6.51 -23.04 -11.00
C ARG A 232 -6.78 -21.58 -11.35
N THR A 233 -8.05 -21.23 -11.36
CA THR A 233 -8.49 -19.85 -11.21
C THR A 233 -7.99 -19.37 -9.84
N GLN A 234 -6.95 -18.55 -9.82
CA GLN A 234 -6.61 -17.77 -8.62
C GLN A 234 -7.87 -17.01 -8.24
N ALA A 235 -8.44 -17.30 -7.08
CA ALA A 235 -9.55 -16.55 -6.54
C ALA A 235 -9.07 -15.11 -6.38
N ARG A 236 -9.54 -14.20 -7.23
CA ARG A 236 -9.33 -12.76 -7.08
C ARG A 236 -10.02 -12.39 -5.77
N ILE A 237 -9.24 -11.89 -4.81
CA ILE A 237 -9.81 -11.32 -3.60
C ILE A 237 -10.54 -10.05 -4.04
N THR A 238 -11.86 -10.06 -3.97
CA THR A 238 -12.70 -8.89 -4.23
C THR A 238 -12.91 -8.16 -2.92
N TYR A 239 -12.55 -6.86 -2.92
CA TYR A 239 -12.86 -5.99 -1.80
C TYR A 239 -14.27 -5.45 -1.93
N ASP A 240 -14.99 -5.50 -0.81
CA ASP A 240 -16.26 -4.81 -0.70
C ASP A 240 -15.99 -3.35 -0.33
N THR A 241 -16.57 -2.45 -1.10
CA THR A 241 -16.52 -1.03 -0.82
C THR A 241 -17.93 -0.44 -0.78
N PHE A 242 -18.17 0.47 0.14
CA PHE A 242 -19.41 1.25 0.11
C PHE A 242 -19.21 2.64 0.70
N ASP A 243 -20.03 3.58 0.26
CA ASP A 243 -20.07 4.93 0.78
C ASP A 243 -21.31 5.13 1.65
N PHE A 244 -21.18 5.91 2.72
CA PHE A 244 -22.27 6.37 3.56
C PHE A 244 -22.30 7.89 3.57
N VAL A 245 -23.47 8.47 3.27
CA VAL A 245 -23.68 9.91 3.26
C VAL A 245 -24.87 10.24 4.15
N SER A 246 -24.72 11.25 5.03
CA SER A 246 -25.80 11.78 5.86
C SER A 246 -25.68 13.30 5.96
N GLU A 247 -26.77 13.99 5.66
CA GLU A 247 -26.90 15.45 5.89
C GLU A 247 -27.23 15.76 7.34
N LYS A 248 -27.76 14.80 8.11
CA LYS A 248 -27.97 14.91 9.54
C LYS A 248 -26.69 14.64 10.31
N THR A 249 -26.61 15.12 11.54
CA THR A 249 -25.53 14.83 12.47
C THR A 249 -25.56 13.37 12.92
N LEU A 250 -24.40 12.85 13.28
CA LEU A 250 -24.31 11.57 13.98
C LEU A 250 -24.28 11.80 15.49
N ASP A 251 -24.88 10.88 16.23
CA ASP A 251 -24.67 10.75 17.68
C ASP A 251 -23.27 10.20 17.94
N GLU A 252 -22.50 10.91 18.75
CA GLU A 252 -21.08 10.58 18.97
C GLU A 252 -20.90 9.27 19.72
N ASP A 253 -21.71 9.04 20.77
CA ASP A 253 -21.61 7.82 21.60
C ASP A 253 -22.02 6.58 20.79
N LEU A 254 -23.11 6.68 20.04
CA LEU A 254 -23.55 5.58 19.15
C LEU A 254 -22.54 5.28 18.05
N PHE A 255 -21.92 6.33 17.50
CA PHE A 255 -20.92 6.14 16.46
C PHE A 255 -19.61 5.57 17.00
N ASP A 256 -19.19 5.98 18.20
CA ASP A 256 -18.04 5.40 18.88
C ASP A 256 -18.26 3.92 19.20
N ASP A 257 -19.46 3.56 19.65
CA ASP A 257 -19.82 2.15 19.87
C ASP A 257 -19.90 1.37 18.57
N PHE A 258 -20.38 1.98 17.49
CA PHE A 258 -20.32 1.37 16.16
C PHE A 258 -18.86 1.07 15.76
N LEU A 259 -17.92 2.01 15.93
CA LEU A 259 -16.50 1.82 15.60
C LEU A 259 -15.83 0.70 16.42
N LYS A 260 -16.18 0.58 17.72
CA LYS A 260 -15.65 -0.46 18.61
C LYS A 260 -16.13 -1.87 18.23
N ASN A 261 -17.34 -1.97 17.66
CA ASN A 261 -17.99 -3.24 17.33
C ASN A 261 -17.91 -3.58 15.83
N LEU A 262 -16.99 -2.94 15.10
CA LEU A 262 -16.78 -3.26 13.68
C LEU A 262 -16.19 -4.67 13.51
N PRO A 263 -16.63 -5.39 12.47
CA PRO A 263 -16.01 -6.66 12.12
C PRO A 263 -14.56 -6.42 11.68
N TRP A 264 -13.66 -7.31 12.03
CA TRP A 264 -12.24 -7.22 11.69
C TRP A 264 -12.00 -7.20 10.16
N GLN A 265 -12.93 -7.74 9.37
CA GLN A 265 -12.93 -7.69 7.90
C GLN A 265 -13.09 -6.27 7.36
N LEU A 266 -13.64 -5.35 8.14
CA LEU A 266 -13.69 -3.94 7.78
C LEU A 266 -12.41 -3.25 8.26
N PHE A 267 -11.51 -3.02 7.35
CA PHE A 267 -10.17 -2.55 7.72
C PHE A 267 -9.93 -1.06 7.44
N ARG A 268 -10.82 -0.35 6.73
CA ARG A 268 -10.69 1.10 6.52
C ARG A 268 -12.03 1.81 6.49
N ILE A 269 -12.08 2.95 7.19
CA ILE A 269 -13.12 3.96 7.03
C ILE A 269 -12.42 5.31 6.93
N LYS A 270 -12.75 6.12 5.93
CA LYS A 270 -12.18 7.46 5.79
C LYS A 270 -13.26 8.46 5.38
N GLY A 271 -13.22 9.64 5.98
CA GLY A 271 -14.04 10.75 5.55
C GLY A 271 -14.52 11.67 6.68
N PRO A 272 -15.16 12.81 6.34
CA PRO A 272 -15.70 13.71 7.32
C PRO A 272 -16.92 13.12 8.03
N VAL A 273 -16.95 13.30 9.35
CA VAL A 273 -18.07 12.95 10.25
C VAL A 273 -18.60 14.24 10.87
N ARG A 274 -19.89 14.46 10.74
CA ARG A 274 -20.58 15.62 11.32
C ARG A 274 -21.29 15.21 12.60
N PHE A 275 -20.81 15.72 13.72
CA PHE A 275 -21.49 15.70 15.03
C PHE A 275 -22.31 16.98 15.25
N ALA A 276 -22.99 17.07 16.37
CA ALA A 276 -23.87 18.20 16.67
C ALA A 276 -23.12 19.55 16.75
N ASP A 277 -21.89 19.53 17.29
CA ASP A 277 -21.07 20.70 17.60
C ASP A 277 -19.88 20.90 16.63
N ARG A 278 -19.50 19.87 15.89
CA ARG A 278 -18.29 19.89 15.03
C ARG A 278 -18.35 18.92 13.86
N THR A 279 -17.50 19.18 12.88
CA THR A 279 -17.15 18.19 11.83
C THR A 279 -15.67 17.82 11.98
N VAL A 280 -15.38 16.52 11.95
CA VAL A 280 -14.02 15.97 12.08
C VAL A 280 -13.74 14.97 10.95
N LEU A 281 -12.47 14.80 10.59
CA LEU A 281 -12.06 13.78 9.63
C LEU A 281 -11.73 12.50 10.38
N LEU A 282 -12.45 11.44 10.08
CA LEU A 282 -12.13 10.09 10.55
C LEU A 282 -11.15 9.42 9.60
N ASN A 283 -10.11 8.82 10.15
CA ASN A 283 -9.24 7.86 9.48
C ASN A 283 -9.15 6.60 10.34
N TYR A 284 -10.06 5.67 10.11
CA TYR A 284 -10.09 4.38 10.81
C TYR A 284 -9.34 3.35 10.00
N VAL A 285 -8.42 2.63 10.66
CA VAL A 285 -7.65 1.55 10.04
C VAL A 285 -7.51 0.41 11.05
N ALA A 286 -8.07 -0.74 10.71
CA ALA A 286 -7.91 -2.01 11.43
C ALA A 286 -8.03 -1.88 12.97
N GLY A 287 -9.15 -1.34 13.43
CA GLY A 287 -9.46 -1.20 14.85
C GLY A 287 -8.92 0.08 15.50
N GLN A 288 -8.27 0.96 14.77
CA GLN A 288 -7.77 2.25 15.28
C GLN A 288 -8.42 3.41 14.56
N ALA A 289 -9.08 4.29 15.31
CA ALA A 289 -9.64 5.55 14.84
C ALA A 289 -8.65 6.69 15.14
N ASP A 290 -8.28 7.44 14.10
CA ASP A 290 -7.55 8.69 14.20
C ASP A 290 -8.47 9.83 13.77
N TRP A 291 -8.55 10.86 14.60
CA TRP A 291 -9.46 11.98 14.42
C TRP A 291 -8.66 13.25 14.14
N GLN A 292 -8.96 13.89 13.01
CA GLN A 292 -8.29 15.12 12.60
C GLN A 292 -9.28 16.27 12.47
N LYS A 293 -8.78 17.50 12.66
CA LYS A 293 -9.58 18.70 12.45
C LYS A 293 -10.01 18.81 10.97
N TRP A 294 -11.31 19.01 10.75
CA TRP A 294 -11.84 19.28 9.41
C TRP A 294 -12.18 20.76 9.28
N LYS A 295 -11.70 21.41 8.20
CA LYS A 295 -11.80 22.87 8.06
C LYS A 295 -13.11 23.36 7.44
N ALA A 296 -13.88 22.49 6.81
CA ALA A 296 -15.12 22.86 6.14
C ALA A 296 -16.33 22.30 6.89
N PRO A 297 -17.39 23.10 7.12
CA PRO A 297 -18.67 22.55 7.55
C PRO A 297 -19.21 21.64 6.42
N GLY A 298 -19.76 20.50 6.78
CA GLY A 298 -20.24 19.57 5.76
C GLY A 298 -21.07 18.42 6.32
N SER A 299 -21.61 17.63 5.42
CA SER A 299 -22.31 16.38 5.70
C SER A 299 -21.31 15.28 6.07
N THR A 300 -21.77 14.25 6.78
CA THR A 300 -21.02 13.00 6.94
C THR A 300 -20.87 12.31 5.61
N ARG A 301 -19.63 11.99 5.22
CA ARG A 301 -19.33 11.26 3.99
C ARG A 301 -18.21 10.27 4.27
N LEU A 302 -18.55 9.01 4.45
CA LEU A 302 -17.61 7.96 4.82
C LEU A 302 -17.49 6.93 3.70
N ALA A 303 -16.25 6.61 3.32
CA ALA A 303 -15.92 5.49 2.46
C ALA A 303 -15.42 4.32 3.31
N PHE A 304 -15.95 3.14 3.05
CA PHE A 304 -15.68 1.89 3.75
C PHE A 304 -14.98 0.92 2.82
N ILE A 305 -13.97 0.21 3.33
CA ILE A 305 -13.26 -0.85 2.61
C ILE A 305 -13.08 -2.05 3.52
N GLY A 306 -13.46 -3.20 3.03
CA GLY A 306 -13.30 -4.47 3.71
C GLY A 306 -13.32 -5.65 2.73
N TRP A 307 -13.31 -6.86 3.23
CA TRP A 307 -13.56 -8.05 2.42
C TRP A 307 -14.65 -8.90 3.08
N GLU A 308 -15.51 -9.54 2.28
CA GLU A 308 -16.60 -10.37 2.78
C GLU A 308 -17.40 -9.69 3.90
N ILE A 309 -17.61 -8.35 3.76
CA ILE A 309 -18.36 -7.57 4.75
C ILE A 309 -19.84 -7.55 4.40
N ASN A 310 -20.69 -7.67 5.43
CA ASN A 310 -22.13 -7.47 5.26
C ASN A 310 -22.46 -5.97 5.17
N THR A 311 -22.39 -5.41 3.97
CA THR A 311 -22.62 -3.98 3.71
C THR A 311 -24.03 -3.53 4.08
N VAL A 312 -25.02 -4.41 4.00
CA VAL A 312 -26.42 -4.13 4.37
C VAL A 312 -26.54 -3.92 5.88
N GLU A 313 -25.95 -4.82 6.67
CA GLU A 313 -25.96 -4.72 8.13
C GLU A 313 -25.19 -3.48 8.62
N LEU A 314 -24.01 -3.23 8.04
CA LEU A 314 -23.22 -2.07 8.39
C LEU A 314 -23.96 -0.76 8.08
N ARG A 315 -24.61 -0.65 6.92
CA ARG A 315 -25.46 0.50 6.59
C ARG A 315 -26.64 0.68 7.55
N LYS A 316 -27.24 -0.42 8.03
CA LYS A 316 -28.31 -0.35 9.00
C LYS A 316 -27.81 0.21 10.34
N LYS A 317 -26.71 -0.33 10.87
CA LYS A 317 -26.08 0.17 12.12
C LYS A 317 -25.66 1.64 12.01
N LEU A 318 -25.12 2.07 10.85
CA LEU A 318 -24.76 3.47 10.61
C LEU A 318 -25.99 4.39 10.62
N LYS A 319 -27.12 3.94 10.09
CA LYS A 319 -28.36 4.72 10.14
C LYS A 319 -28.90 4.87 11.57
N GLU A 320 -28.65 3.91 12.45
CA GLU A 320 -28.98 3.97 13.87
C GLU A 320 -28.14 5.03 14.62
N CYS A 321 -26.95 5.36 14.10
CA CYS A 321 -26.10 6.44 14.64
C CYS A 321 -26.55 7.84 14.19
N VAL A 322 -27.51 7.96 13.24
CA VAL A 322 -27.97 9.27 12.78
C VAL A 322 -28.91 9.87 13.82
N ALA A 323 -28.56 11.07 14.31
CA ALA A 323 -29.39 11.79 15.26
C ALA A 323 -30.79 12.09 14.66
N GLY A 324 -31.80 11.89 15.47
CA GLY A 324 -33.22 11.99 15.08
C GLY A 324 -33.65 13.36 14.56
#